data_8f08248202e46c68d455afaf4158ab2a
#
_entry.id   8f08248202e46c68d455afaf4158ab2a
#
_cell.length_a   1.000
_cell.length_b   1.000
_cell.length_c   1.000
_cell.angle_alpha   90.00
_cell.angle_beta   90.00
_cell.angle_gamma   90.00
#
_symmetry.space_group_name_H-M   'P 1'
#
loop_
_entity.id
_entity.type
_entity.pdbx_description
1 polymer ?
#
loop_
_entity_poly.entity_id
_entity_poly.type
_entity_poly.pdbx_seq_one_letter_code
_entity_poly.pdbx_strand_id
1 'polypeptide(L)'
;MALTKTEKNNVVTEVADLLATSKLTVAAKYQGTTVKAMQQLRRSAKENGTVVKVVKNRLVIKALQQNKIFKDVTVGDLTSMLVYAFNSEDEAAPAQALATFAKTNPTIEFVGAFTADGQFIGADDVKALAALPSKEQLRGMLVGTLAAPLSGFVNVMAGNVRGVLNVLNARAQTL
;
A
#
# COMPACT_ATOMS: atom_id res chain seq x y z
N MET A 1 12.48 13.50 -26.98
CA MET A 1 13.41 12.65 -27.72
C MET A 1 12.92 11.22 -27.73
N ALA A 2 13.06 10.50 -28.86
CA ALA A 2 12.74 9.10 -28.93
C ALA A 2 13.90 8.29 -28.29
N LEU A 3 13.61 7.41 -27.32
CA LEU A 3 14.58 6.54 -26.69
C LEU A 3 15.26 5.65 -27.75
N THR A 4 16.57 5.51 -27.68
CA THR A 4 17.34 4.59 -28.50
C THR A 4 17.01 3.13 -28.18
N LYS A 5 17.41 2.18 -29.01
CA LYS A 5 17.15 0.74 -28.78
C LYS A 5 17.87 0.25 -27.50
N THR A 6 19.08 0.74 -27.27
CA THR A 6 19.86 0.42 -26.06
C THR A 6 19.22 0.95 -24.79
N GLU A 7 18.78 2.21 -24.79
CA GLU A 7 18.07 2.80 -23.64
C GLU A 7 16.75 2.08 -23.32
N LYS A 8 15.99 1.66 -24.35
CA LYS A 8 14.78 0.87 -24.15
C LYS A 8 15.06 -0.47 -23.48
N ASN A 9 16.14 -1.14 -23.89
CA ASN A 9 16.52 -2.42 -23.27
C ASN A 9 16.98 -2.20 -21.82
N ASN A 10 17.76 -1.15 -21.54
CA ASN A 10 18.17 -0.82 -20.18
C ASN A 10 16.97 -0.55 -19.26
N VAL A 11 15.96 0.17 -19.76
CA VAL A 11 14.71 0.40 -18.99
C VAL A 11 13.94 -0.90 -18.77
N VAL A 12 13.92 -1.80 -19.75
CA VAL A 12 13.25 -3.12 -19.60
C VAL A 12 13.95 -3.97 -18.55
N THR A 13 15.29 -4.04 -18.56
CA THR A 13 16.06 -4.78 -17.53
C THR A 13 15.84 -4.16 -16.15
N GLU A 14 15.94 -2.84 -16.02
CA GLU A 14 15.73 -2.15 -14.75
C GLU A 14 14.32 -2.40 -14.19
N VAL A 15 13.28 -2.36 -15.02
CA VAL A 15 11.91 -2.66 -14.61
C VAL A 15 11.74 -4.14 -14.27
N ALA A 16 12.39 -5.05 -15.01
CA ALA A 16 12.35 -6.47 -14.71
C ALA A 16 13.00 -6.79 -13.36
N ASP A 17 14.12 -6.15 -13.04
CA ASP A 17 14.81 -6.29 -11.75
C ASP A 17 13.95 -5.74 -10.61
N LEU A 18 13.31 -4.58 -10.81
CA LEU A 18 12.38 -4.00 -9.82
C LEU A 18 11.16 -4.89 -9.59
N LEU A 19 10.59 -5.47 -10.65
CA LEU A 19 9.46 -6.41 -10.55
C LEU A 19 9.87 -7.70 -9.83
N ALA A 20 11.07 -8.21 -10.08
CA ALA A 20 11.57 -9.42 -9.41
C ALA A 20 11.86 -9.20 -7.92
N THR A 21 12.27 -7.99 -7.53
CA THR A 21 12.59 -7.64 -6.14
C THR A 21 11.35 -7.16 -5.36
N SER A 22 10.34 -6.61 -6.05
CA SER A 22 9.16 -6.03 -5.42
C SER A 22 8.14 -7.11 -5.01
N LYS A 23 7.56 -6.94 -3.81
CA LYS A 23 6.45 -7.77 -3.34
C LYS A 23 5.12 -7.37 -3.96
N LEU A 24 4.92 -6.07 -4.15
CA LEU A 24 3.75 -5.52 -4.83
C LEU A 24 4.17 -4.38 -5.74
N THR A 25 3.61 -4.37 -6.95
CA THR A 25 3.76 -3.27 -7.92
C THR A 25 2.39 -2.72 -8.25
N VAL A 26 2.11 -1.49 -7.84
CA VAL A 26 0.82 -0.84 -8.09
C VAL A 26 0.90 0.03 -9.35
N ALA A 27 -0.09 -0.11 -10.23
CA ALA A 27 -0.28 0.71 -11.42
C ALA A 27 -1.46 1.69 -11.21
N ALA A 28 -1.21 2.99 -11.41
CA ALA A 28 -2.23 4.02 -11.32
C ALA A 28 -2.16 4.98 -12.50
N LYS A 29 -3.31 5.51 -12.94
CA LYS A 29 -3.38 6.60 -13.91
C LYS A 29 -2.99 7.91 -13.24
N TYR A 30 -2.20 8.74 -13.93
CA TYR A 30 -1.78 10.04 -13.41
C TYR A 30 -2.11 11.20 -14.34
N GLN A 31 -3.01 10.99 -15.30
CA GLN A 31 -3.38 12.01 -16.28
C GLN A 31 -3.99 13.24 -15.57
N GLY A 32 -3.46 14.42 -15.87
CA GLY A 32 -3.90 15.68 -15.25
C GLY A 32 -3.16 16.06 -13.96
N THR A 33 -2.20 15.25 -13.50
CA THR A 33 -1.41 15.56 -12.32
C THR A 33 -0.29 16.57 -12.65
N THR A 34 -0.12 17.60 -11.80
CA THR A 34 0.94 18.60 -11.98
C THR A 34 2.34 18.04 -11.66
N VAL A 35 3.38 18.66 -12.21
CA VAL A 35 4.78 18.26 -11.95
C VAL A 35 5.13 18.39 -10.46
N LYS A 36 4.65 19.45 -9.79
CA LYS A 36 4.87 19.63 -8.34
C LYS A 36 4.25 18.48 -7.53
N ALA A 37 3.01 18.10 -7.86
CA ALA A 37 2.32 16.99 -7.19
C ALA A 37 3.06 15.66 -7.41
N MET A 38 3.54 15.40 -8.64
CA MET A 38 4.32 14.20 -8.92
C MET A 38 5.67 14.16 -8.18
N GLN A 39 6.31 15.31 -7.97
CA GLN A 39 7.53 15.39 -7.15
C GLN A 39 7.23 15.11 -5.67
N GLN A 40 6.12 15.64 -5.15
CA GLN A 40 5.67 15.35 -3.78
C GLN A 40 5.37 13.86 -3.60
N LEU A 41 4.68 13.24 -4.56
CA LEU A 41 4.43 11.80 -4.55
C LEU A 41 5.73 11.00 -4.47
N ARG A 42 6.72 11.33 -5.31
CA ARG A 42 8.01 10.64 -5.29
C ARG A 42 8.76 10.81 -3.97
N ARG A 43 8.64 11.98 -3.33
CA ARG A 43 9.28 12.26 -2.05
C ARG A 43 8.64 11.44 -0.93
N SER A 44 7.32 11.50 -0.78
CA SER A 44 6.60 10.74 0.25
C SER A 44 6.67 9.22 0.01
N ALA A 45 6.65 8.78 -1.25
CA ALA A 45 6.83 7.36 -1.57
C ALA A 45 8.23 6.86 -1.19
N LYS A 46 9.27 7.68 -1.39
CA LYS A 46 10.65 7.33 -1.02
C LYS A 46 10.82 7.17 0.50
N GLU A 47 10.10 7.95 1.31
CA GLU A 47 10.11 7.84 2.78
C GLU A 47 9.58 6.45 3.23
N ASN A 48 8.67 5.85 2.46
CA ASN A 48 8.11 4.52 2.69
C ASN A 48 8.84 3.41 1.91
N GLY A 49 10.06 3.64 1.43
CA GLY A 49 10.81 2.66 0.65
C GLY A 49 10.21 2.32 -0.72
N THR A 50 9.23 3.11 -1.20
CA THR A 50 8.55 2.87 -2.48
C THR A 50 9.21 3.65 -3.61
N VAL A 51 9.57 2.97 -4.68
CA VAL A 51 10.14 3.56 -5.89
C VAL A 51 9.03 3.85 -6.90
N VAL A 52 8.85 5.11 -7.28
CA VAL A 52 7.82 5.54 -8.24
C VAL A 52 8.45 5.85 -9.59
N LYS A 53 8.09 5.07 -10.63
CA LYS A 53 8.56 5.27 -12.00
C LYS A 53 7.42 5.42 -12.98
N VAL A 54 7.64 6.26 -13.99
CA VAL A 54 6.75 6.40 -15.14
C VAL A 54 7.44 5.76 -16.32
N VAL A 55 6.87 4.68 -16.82
CA VAL A 55 7.43 3.90 -17.91
C VAL A 55 6.36 3.66 -18.97
N LYS A 56 6.75 3.57 -20.24
CA LYS A 56 5.82 3.21 -21.31
C LYS A 56 5.27 1.80 -21.09
N ASN A 57 3.95 1.65 -21.13
CA ASN A 57 3.26 0.37 -20.87
C ASN A 57 3.83 -0.78 -21.71
N ARG A 58 4.16 -0.55 -22.98
CA ARG A 58 4.78 -1.57 -23.85
C ARG A 58 6.12 -2.10 -23.34
N LEU A 59 6.91 -1.27 -22.61
CA LEU A 59 8.18 -1.71 -22.03
C LEU A 59 7.94 -2.53 -20.75
N VAL A 60 6.93 -2.15 -19.98
CA VAL A 60 6.50 -2.93 -18.80
C VAL A 60 5.96 -4.30 -19.20
N ILE A 61 5.14 -4.37 -20.25
CA ILE A 61 4.64 -5.64 -20.81
C ILE A 61 5.81 -6.55 -21.25
N LYS A 62 6.83 -5.98 -21.90
CA LYS A 62 8.03 -6.74 -22.26
C LYS A 62 8.81 -7.23 -21.05
N ALA A 63 8.93 -6.39 -20.00
CA ALA A 63 9.58 -6.78 -18.74
C ALA A 63 8.82 -7.91 -18.04
N LEU A 64 7.48 -7.85 -18.02
CA LEU A 64 6.62 -8.92 -17.49
C LEU A 64 6.79 -10.23 -18.29
N GLN A 65 6.85 -10.16 -19.61
CA GLN A 65 7.06 -11.34 -20.47
C GLN A 65 8.45 -11.98 -20.30
N GLN A 66 9.48 -11.21 -19.94
CA GLN A 66 10.81 -11.72 -19.63
C GLN A 66 10.85 -12.46 -18.29
N ASN A 67 10.04 -12.06 -17.33
CA ASN A 67 9.88 -12.76 -16.06
C ASN A 67 8.94 -13.96 -16.24
N LYS A 68 9.44 -15.16 -15.91
CA LYS A 68 8.70 -16.42 -16.05
C LYS A 68 7.41 -16.46 -15.22
N ILE A 69 7.34 -15.69 -14.14
CA ILE A 69 6.24 -15.64 -13.16
C ILE A 69 5.00 -14.94 -13.74
N PHE A 70 5.21 -13.95 -14.64
CA PHE A 70 4.12 -13.09 -15.15
C PHE A 70 3.66 -13.43 -16.58
N LYS A 71 4.04 -14.60 -17.12
CA LYS A 71 3.75 -14.97 -18.53
C LYS A 71 2.26 -15.07 -18.85
N ASP A 72 1.44 -15.48 -17.88
CA ASP A 72 0.01 -15.77 -18.07
C ASP A 72 -0.90 -14.60 -17.64
N VAL A 73 -0.32 -13.46 -17.25
CA VAL A 73 -1.12 -12.30 -16.84
C VAL A 73 -1.74 -11.64 -18.06
N THR A 74 -3.07 -11.62 -18.10
CA THR A 74 -3.84 -10.87 -19.10
C THR A 74 -3.66 -9.37 -18.87
N VAL A 75 -2.72 -8.76 -19.57
CA VAL A 75 -2.30 -7.36 -19.43
C VAL A 75 -3.24 -6.44 -20.24
N GLY A 76 -4.54 -6.77 -20.35
CA GLY A 76 -5.50 -6.04 -21.20
C GLY A 76 -5.77 -4.58 -20.78
N ASP A 77 -5.61 -4.24 -19.51
CA ASP A 77 -6.06 -2.96 -18.95
C ASP A 77 -4.96 -1.90 -18.80
N LEU A 78 -3.74 -2.17 -19.22
CA LEU A 78 -2.65 -1.19 -19.19
C LEU A 78 -2.73 -0.20 -20.37
N THR A 79 -3.90 0.41 -20.54
CA THR A 79 -4.13 1.52 -21.47
C THR A 79 -4.02 2.84 -20.70
N SER A 80 -3.56 3.91 -21.30
CA SER A 80 -3.41 5.24 -20.70
C SER A 80 -2.00 5.55 -20.16
N MET A 81 -1.86 6.72 -19.54
CA MET A 81 -0.63 7.17 -18.88
C MET A 81 -0.58 6.59 -17.47
N LEU A 82 0.31 5.61 -17.26
CA LEU A 82 0.42 4.90 -15.98
C LEU A 82 1.72 5.28 -15.25
N VAL A 83 1.59 5.37 -13.94
CA VAL A 83 2.69 5.43 -12.99
C VAL A 83 2.75 4.09 -12.26
N TYR A 84 3.96 3.57 -12.06
CA TYR A 84 4.20 2.31 -11.38
C TYR A 84 4.93 2.58 -10.07
N ALA A 85 4.40 2.06 -8.98
CA ALA A 85 4.97 2.12 -7.64
C ALA A 85 5.45 0.73 -7.22
N PHE A 86 6.76 0.59 -6.97
CA PHE A 86 7.42 -0.66 -6.60
C PHE A 86 7.83 -0.61 -5.13
N ASN A 87 7.58 -1.67 -4.36
CA ASN A 87 8.09 -1.79 -3.00
C ASN A 87 8.56 -3.22 -2.74
N SER A 88 9.76 -3.37 -2.16
CA SER A 88 10.37 -4.65 -1.83
C SER A 88 10.11 -5.09 -0.39
N GLU A 89 9.78 -4.17 0.51
CA GLU A 89 9.66 -4.46 1.95
C GLU A 89 8.22 -4.75 2.39
N ASP A 90 7.27 -3.93 1.91
CA ASP A 90 5.87 -3.96 2.34
C ASP A 90 4.93 -4.05 1.14
N GLU A 91 3.94 -4.93 1.22
CA GLU A 91 2.95 -5.13 0.17
C GLU A 91 1.89 -4.01 0.16
N ALA A 92 1.54 -3.44 1.31
CA ALA A 92 0.52 -2.40 1.41
C ALA A 92 1.07 -0.98 1.15
N ALA A 93 2.36 -0.74 1.41
CA ALA A 93 2.96 0.59 1.36
C ALA A 93 2.79 1.32 0.02
N PRO A 94 2.98 0.71 -1.17
CA PRO A 94 2.79 1.42 -2.43
C PRO A 94 1.32 1.81 -2.68
N ALA A 95 0.37 0.97 -2.26
CA ALA A 95 -1.05 1.27 -2.36
C ALA A 95 -1.46 2.39 -1.41
N GLN A 96 -0.96 2.39 -0.17
CA GLN A 96 -1.21 3.44 0.84
C GLN A 96 -0.61 4.79 0.44
N ALA A 97 0.62 4.80 -0.10
CA ALA A 97 1.26 6.03 -0.58
C ALA A 97 0.44 6.68 -1.70
N LEU A 98 0.00 5.88 -2.67
CA LEU A 98 -0.84 6.35 -3.77
C LEU A 98 -2.24 6.77 -3.28
N ALA A 99 -2.86 6.06 -2.33
CA ALA A 99 -4.17 6.42 -1.78
C ALA A 99 -4.12 7.71 -0.96
N THR A 100 -3.08 7.90 -0.15
CA THR A 100 -2.88 9.15 0.60
C THR A 100 -2.73 10.33 -0.35
N PHE A 101 -2.01 10.13 -1.44
CA PHE A 101 -1.84 11.15 -2.47
C PHE A 101 -3.13 11.38 -3.27
N ALA A 102 -3.91 10.34 -3.57
CA ALA A 102 -5.19 10.44 -4.27
C ALA A 102 -6.23 11.25 -3.48
N LYS A 103 -6.19 11.24 -2.14
CA LYS A 103 -7.04 12.10 -1.30
C LYS A 103 -6.78 13.59 -1.53
N THR A 104 -5.53 13.96 -1.81
CA THR A 104 -5.14 15.36 -2.09
C THR A 104 -5.28 15.71 -3.58
N ASN A 105 -5.11 14.70 -4.46
CA ASN A 105 -5.15 14.88 -5.92
C ASN A 105 -6.08 13.81 -6.54
N PRO A 106 -7.36 14.12 -6.75
CA PRO A 106 -8.35 13.16 -7.26
C PRO A 106 -8.11 12.72 -8.72
N THR A 107 -7.07 13.25 -9.37
CA THR A 107 -6.66 12.86 -10.72
C THR A 107 -5.99 11.50 -10.81
N ILE A 108 -5.62 10.89 -9.68
CA ILE A 108 -5.02 9.55 -9.65
C ILE A 108 -6.10 8.50 -9.47
N GLU A 109 -6.18 7.57 -10.42
CA GLU A 109 -7.06 6.41 -10.39
C GLU A 109 -6.24 5.12 -10.37
N PHE A 110 -6.58 4.20 -9.48
CA PHE A 110 -5.99 2.87 -9.48
C PHE A 110 -6.46 2.06 -10.69
N VAL A 111 -5.54 1.37 -11.33
CA VAL A 111 -5.83 0.45 -12.45
C VAL A 111 -5.74 -0.98 -11.96
N GLY A 112 -4.73 -1.29 -11.16
CA GLY A 112 -4.51 -2.61 -10.61
C GLY A 112 -3.12 -2.74 -10.01
N ALA A 113 -2.79 -3.93 -9.54
CA ALA A 113 -1.46 -4.23 -9.02
C ALA A 113 -0.99 -5.62 -9.45
N PHE A 114 0.31 -5.81 -9.48
CA PHE A 114 0.98 -7.08 -9.71
C PHE A 114 1.59 -7.56 -8.40
N THR A 115 1.22 -8.76 -7.96
CA THR A 115 1.82 -9.41 -6.79
C THR A 115 3.10 -10.15 -7.17
N ALA A 116 3.94 -10.48 -6.20
CA ALA A 116 5.12 -11.32 -6.40
C ALA A 116 4.79 -12.71 -6.98
N ASP A 117 3.60 -13.22 -6.68
CA ASP A 117 3.10 -14.53 -7.17
C ASP A 117 2.68 -14.52 -8.65
N GLY A 118 2.78 -13.38 -9.33
CA GLY A 118 2.40 -13.27 -10.73
C GLY A 118 0.90 -13.09 -10.98
N GLN A 119 0.13 -12.71 -9.96
CA GLN A 119 -1.29 -12.44 -10.10
C GLN A 119 -1.54 -10.94 -10.33
N PHE A 120 -2.52 -10.64 -11.17
CA PHE A 120 -3.02 -9.28 -11.35
C PHE A 120 -4.23 -9.05 -10.45
N ILE A 121 -4.16 -8.04 -9.62
CA ILE A 121 -5.20 -7.62 -8.69
C ILE A 121 -5.93 -6.41 -9.28
N GLY A 122 -7.26 -6.42 -9.23
CA GLY A 122 -8.10 -5.35 -9.74
C GLY A 122 -8.02 -4.05 -8.92
N ALA A 123 -8.57 -2.97 -9.48
CA ALA A 123 -8.55 -1.64 -8.84
C ALA A 123 -9.24 -1.62 -7.46
N ASP A 124 -10.31 -2.39 -7.29
CA ASP A 124 -11.07 -2.40 -6.04
C ASP A 124 -10.32 -3.13 -4.92
N ASP A 125 -9.62 -4.22 -5.24
CA ASP A 125 -8.76 -4.92 -4.30
C ASP A 125 -7.56 -4.05 -3.89
N VAL A 126 -6.98 -3.28 -4.83
CA VAL A 126 -5.92 -2.31 -4.52
C VAL A 126 -6.42 -1.22 -3.57
N LYS A 127 -7.66 -0.75 -3.74
CA LYS A 127 -8.28 0.19 -2.79
C LYS A 127 -8.46 -0.43 -1.41
N ALA A 128 -8.86 -1.70 -1.34
CA ALA A 128 -8.97 -2.43 -0.07
C ALA A 128 -7.59 -2.57 0.60
N LEU A 129 -6.54 -2.92 -0.14
CA LEU A 129 -5.16 -2.93 0.36
C LEU A 129 -4.69 -1.56 0.86
N ALA A 130 -5.06 -0.50 0.15
CA ALA A 130 -4.72 0.87 0.54
C ALA A 130 -5.44 1.34 1.82
N ALA A 131 -6.58 0.76 2.15
CA ALA A 131 -7.34 1.04 3.37
C ALA A 131 -6.78 0.31 4.61
N LEU A 132 -5.89 -0.66 4.43
CA LEU A 132 -5.28 -1.38 5.55
C LEU A 132 -4.41 -0.44 6.39
N PRO A 133 -4.38 -0.62 7.72
CA PRO A 133 -3.42 0.06 8.60
C PRO A 133 -1.98 -0.33 8.26
N SER A 134 -1.02 0.48 8.71
CA SER A 134 0.40 0.16 8.54
C SER A 134 0.77 -1.17 9.24
N LYS A 135 1.86 -1.79 8.79
CA LYS A 135 2.34 -3.06 9.35
C LYS A 135 2.54 -3.00 10.87
N GLU A 136 3.04 -1.89 11.38
CA GLU A 136 3.21 -1.68 12.82
C GLU A 136 1.86 -1.58 13.56
N GLN A 137 0.89 -0.88 12.97
CA GLN A 137 -0.46 -0.78 13.52
C GLN A 137 -1.17 -2.13 13.52
N LEU A 138 -1.03 -2.93 12.44
CA LEU A 138 -1.58 -4.29 12.38
C LEU A 138 -0.99 -5.19 13.45
N ARG A 139 0.32 -5.11 13.68
CA ARG A 139 1.00 -5.83 14.79
C ARG A 139 0.49 -5.37 16.15
N GLY A 140 0.32 -4.06 16.34
CA GLY A 140 -0.25 -3.50 17.56
C GLY A 140 -1.68 -3.98 17.83
N MET A 141 -2.52 -4.02 16.79
CA MET A 141 -3.88 -4.56 16.88
C MET A 141 -3.87 -6.05 17.25
N LEU A 142 -3.01 -6.84 16.63
CA LEU A 142 -2.87 -8.26 16.94
C LEU A 142 -2.49 -8.48 18.43
N VAL A 143 -1.47 -7.75 18.91
CA VAL A 143 -1.06 -7.83 20.32
C VAL A 143 -2.20 -7.37 21.23
N GLY A 144 -2.88 -6.29 20.87
CA GLY A 144 -4.05 -5.77 21.60
C GLY A 144 -5.19 -6.81 21.70
N THR A 145 -5.53 -7.47 20.60
CA THR A 145 -6.57 -8.51 20.60
C THR A 145 -6.19 -9.73 21.44
N LEU A 146 -4.92 -10.12 21.45
CA LEU A 146 -4.42 -11.21 22.29
C LEU A 146 -4.37 -10.83 23.78
N ALA A 147 -4.09 -9.55 24.09
CA ALA A 147 -4.07 -9.03 25.46
C ALA A 147 -5.47 -8.67 26.01
N ALA A 148 -6.45 -8.44 25.14
CA ALA A 148 -7.79 -8.00 25.53
C ALA A 148 -8.50 -8.93 26.55
N PRO A 149 -8.48 -10.28 26.41
CA PRO A 149 -9.09 -11.18 27.39
C PRO A 149 -8.47 -11.05 28.79
N LEU A 150 -7.14 -10.92 28.86
CA LEU A 150 -6.42 -10.77 30.14
C LEU A 150 -6.75 -9.43 30.79
N SER A 151 -6.70 -8.36 30.00
CA SER A 151 -7.07 -7.01 30.48
C SER A 151 -8.54 -6.94 30.89
N GLY A 152 -9.42 -7.61 30.16
CA GLY A 152 -10.84 -7.72 30.50
C GLY A 152 -11.05 -8.42 31.87
N PHE A 153 -10.38 -9.53 32.09
CA PHE A 153 -10.45 -10.26 33.37
C PHE A 153 -9.97 -9.40 34.55
N VAL A 154 -8.81 -8.77 34.41
CA VAL A 154 -8.26 -7.88 35.46
C VAL A 154 -9.21 -6.69 35.72
N ASN A 155 -9.79 -6.10 34.68
CA ASN A 155 -10.72 -4.99 34.81
C ASN A 155 -12.02 -5.39 35.53
N VAL A 156 -12.56 -6.59 35.26
CA VAL A 156 -13.74 -7.11 35.98
C VAL A 156 -13.45 -7.30 37.44
N MET A 157 -12.30 -7.90 37.79
CA MET A 157 -11.89 -8.08 39.18
C MET A 157 -11.69 -6.76 39.91
N ALA A 158 -10.99 -5.81 39.27
CA ALA A 158 -10.78 -4.45 39.82
C ALA A 158 -12.08 -3.64 39.87
N GLY A 159 -12.97 -3.82 38.92
CA GLY A 159 -14.27 -3.14 38.85
C GLY A 159 -15.18 -3.44 40.01
N ASN A 160 -15.24 -4.69 40.46
CA ASN A 160 -16.03 -5.09 41.62
C ASN A 160 -15.55 -4.40 42.90
N VAL A 161 -14.23 -4.34 43.13
CA VAL A 161 -13.64 -3.65 44.27
C VAL A 161 -13.91 -2.14 44.23
N ARG A 162 -13.72 -1.54 43.05
CA ARG A 162 -14.02 -0.09 42.84
C ARG A 162 -15.51 0.22 43.02
N GLY A 163 -16.41 -0.67 42.58
CA GLY A 163 -17.83 -0.54 42.76
C GLY A 163 -18.21 -0.44 44.25
N VAL A 164 -17.68 -1.31 45.09
CA VAL A 164 -17.91 -1.26 46.56
C VAL A 164 -17.38 0.04 47.15
N LEU A 165 -16.17 0.47 46.78
CA LEU A 165 -15.60 1.74 47.26
C LEU A 165 -16.47 2.94 46.86
N ASN A 166 -16.97 2.97 45.62
CA ASN A 166 -17.83 4.05 45.13
C ASN A 166 -19.16 4.12 45.90
N VAL A 167 -19.80 3.00 46.24
CA VAL A 167 -21.02 2.93 47.03
C VAL A 167 -20.76 3.44 48.45
N LEU A 168 -19.67 3.03 49.09
CA LEU A 168 -19.28 3.50 50.41
C LEU A 168 -19.01 5.01 50.43
N ASN A 169 -18.30 5.52 49.45
CA ASN A 169 -18.04 6.95 49.31
C ASN A 169 -19.33 7.75 49.06
N ALA A 170 -20.23 7.26 48.21
CA ALA A 170 -21.53 7.90 47.99
C ALA A 170 -22.38 7.97 49.24
N ARG A 171 -22.37 6.89 50.02
CA ARG A 171 -23.10 6.86 51.32
C ARG A 171 -22.48 7.80 52.35
N ALA A 172 -21.16 7.91 52.39
CA ALA A 172 -20.46 8.83 53.30
C ALA A 172 -20.71 10.31 52.98
N GLN A 173 -21.00 10.62 51.70
CA GLN A 173 -21.38 12.00 51.28
C GLN A 173 -22.84 12.36 51.50
N THR A 174 -23.69 11.37 51.76
CA THR A 174 -25.13 11.58 52.03
C THR A 174 -25.49 11.54 53.52
N LEU A 175 -24.54 11.30 54.38
CA LEU A 175 -24.60 11.41 55.83
C LEU A 175 -24.05 12.76 56.30
#